data_11e7a01e661a5beb343569f7b4e1a50e
#
_entry.id   11e7a01e661a5beb343569f7b4e1a50e
#
_cell.length_a   1.000
_cell.length_b   1.000
_cell.length_c   1.000
_cell.angle_alpha   90.00
_cell.angle_beta   90.00
_cell.angle_gamma   90.00
#
_symmetry.space_group_name_H-M   'P 1'
#
loop_
_entity.id
_entity.type
_entity.pdbx_description
1 polymer ?
#
loop_
_entity_poly.entity_id
_entity_poly.type
_entity_poly.pdbx_seq_one_letter_code
_entity_poly.pdbx_strand_id
1 'polypeptide(L)'
;MYPGRLTEASPGRTQPVPARCSTLSQTRTARRGRAIQTFLPYTDFDRSVRVLDTKRLGKQRVETLQIMQVLLAMRWDPALDRPVEHPPKGWRTHPAVLMWQGHELALLEYQQLTCAAWTERGFGDTCAVKTAGLVAAGSPGPQSPPPWLGDEALHRSHQSNLIRKAPELYGPLFPGVPDDLPYFWPVRTA
;
A
#
# COMPACT_ATOMS: atom_id res chain seq x y z
N MET A 1 -10.45 -86.59 -33.81
CA MET A 1 -11.88 -86.61 -34.11
C MET A 1 -12.54 -85.76 -33.03
N TYR A 2 -12.88 -84.53 -33.36
CA TYR A 2 -13.48 -83.55 -32.48
C TYR A 2 -14.87 -83.23 -32.94
N PRO A 3 -15.69 -82.74 -32.02
CA PRO A 3 -16.32 -81.47 -32.35
C PRO A 3 -16.30 -80.45 -31.17
N GLY A 4 -16.22 -79.23 -31.60
CA GLY A 4 -16.12 -78.06 -30.81
C GLY A 4 -17.41 -77.62 -30.09
N ARG A 5 -17.19 -76.79 -29.10
CA ARG A 5 -18.26 -76.12 -28.35
C ARG A 5 -18.06 -74.59 -28.43
N LEU A 6 -19.04 -73.96 -29.06
CA LEU A 6 -19.19 -72.51 -29.10
C LEU A 6 -19.59 -72.01 -27.70
N THR A 7 -18.87 -71.04 -27.19
CA THR A 7 -19.25 -70.29 -25.97
C THR A 7 -19.66 -68.87 -26.37
N GLU A 8 -20.89 -68.59 -25.98
CA GLU A 8 -21.55 -67.31 -26.21
C GLU A 8 -20.85 -66.18 -25.45
N ALA A 9 -20.76 -65.06 -26.13
CA ALA A 9 -20.28 -63.79 -25.56
C ALA A 9 -21.40 -63.05 -24.84
N SER A 10 -21.21 -62.79 -23.56
CA SER A 10 -22.09 -61.93 -22.77
C SER A 10 -21.83 -60.43 -23.10
N PRO A 11 -22.90 -59.61 -23.18
CA PRO A 11 -22.75 -58.20 -23.47
C PRO A 11 -22.19 -57.43 -22.25
N GLY A 12 -21.15 -56.69 -22.52
CA GLY A 12 -20.46 -55.84 -21.54
C GLY A 12 -21.38 -54.72 -21.01
N ARG A 13 -21.39 -54.62 -19.71
CA ARG A 13 -22.07 -53.58 -18.94
C ARG A 13 -21.28 -52.29 -19.06
N THR A 14 -21.78 -51.33 -19.83
CA THR A 14 -21.25 -49.93 -19.91
C THR A 14 -21.46 -49.25 -18.56
N GLN A 15 -20.40 -48.94 -17.87
CA GLN A 15 -20.41 -48.08 -16.70
C GLN A 15 -20.44 -46.61 -17.15
N PRO A 16 -21.24 -45.74 -16.53
CA PRO A 16 -21.22 -44.33 -16.83
C PRO A 16 -19.93 -43.66 -16.26
N VAL A 17 -19.22 -42.96 -17.11
CA VAL A 17 -18.05 -42.17 -16.76
C VAL A 17 -18.53 -40.97 -15.93
N PRO A 18 -17.99 -40.70 -14.72
CA PRO A 18 -18.33 -39.53 -13.96
C PRO A 18 -17.81 -38.29 -14.69
N ALA A 19 -18.73 -37.36 -14.96
CA ALA A 19 -18.43 -36.04 -15.48
C ALA A 19 -17.44 -35.33 -14.54
N ARG A 20 -16.23 -35.06 -15.03
CA ARG A 20 -15.26 -34.21 -14.36
C ARG A 20 -15.81 -32.78 -14.35
N CYS A 21 -16.39 -32.38 -13.22
CA CYS A 21 -16.67 -31.00 -12.93
C CYS A 21 -15.34 -30.28 -12.71
N SER A 22 -14.81 -29.68 -13.77
CA SER A 22 -13.60 -28.85 -13.74
C SER A 22 -13.96 -27.45 -13.23
N THR A 23 -14.25 -27.32 -11.93
CA THR A 23 -14.20 -26.03 -11.27
C THR A 23 -12.74 -25.71 -10.95
N LEU A 24 -12.00 -25.30 -11.97
CA LEU A 24 -10.75 -24.59 -11.76
C LEU A 24 -11.11 -23.20 -11.20
N SER A 25 -11.30 -23.15 -9.90
CA SER A 25 -11.16 -21.91 -9.15
C SER A 25 -9.70 -21.47 -9.28
N GLN A 26 -9.43 -20.72 -10.36
CA GLN A 26 -8.19 -19.95 -10.44
C GLN A 26 -8.28 -18.84 -9.40
N THR A 27 -7.90 -19.14 -8.17
CA THR A 27 -7.43 -18.13 -7.25
C THR A 27 -6.20 -17.51 -7.92
N ARG A 28 -6.42 -16.47 -8.75
CA ARG A 28 -5.39 -15.51 -9.09
C ARG A 28 -4.85 -15.02 -7.76
N THR A 29 -3.72 -15.56 -7.36
CA THR A 29 -2.87 -14.95 -6.34
C THR A 29 -2.52 -13.59 -6.92
N ALA A 30 -3.33 -12.58 -6.58
CA ALA A 30 -2.99 -11.20 -6.83
C ALA A 30 -1.58 -11.06 -6.26
N ARG A 31 -0.59 -10.82 -7.11
CA ARG A 31 0.71 -10.33 -6.68
C ARG A 31 0.37 -9.23 -5.70
N ARG A 32 0.70 -9.44 -4.43
CA ARG A 32 0.62 -8.40 -3.41
C ARG A 32 1.57 -7.30 -3.88
N GLY A 33 1.06 -6.40 -4.73
CA GLY A 33 1.72 -5.16 -5.05
C GLY A 33 2.10 -4.56 -3.70
N ARG A 34 3.33 -4.14 -3.55
CA ARG A 34 3.80 -3.44 -2.37
C ARG A 34 2.83 -2.28 -2.14
N ALA A 35 1.89 -2.43 -1.21
CA ALA A 35 0.91 -1.40 -0.92
C ALA A 35 1.67 -0.19 -0.37
N ILE A 36 1.70 0.90 -1.13
CA ILE A 36 2.16 2.21 -0.66
C ILE A 36 1.11 2.73 0.30
N GLN A 37 1.55 3.32 1.40
CA GLN A 37 0.67 3.91 2.37
C GLN A 37 1.36 4.99 3.20
N THR A 38 0.61 6.01 3.59
CA THR A 38 0.97 6.95 4.65
C THR A 38 0.12 6.65 5.89
N PHE A 39 0.77 6.33 7.01
CA PHE A 39 0.06 6.08 8.26
C PHE A 39 -0.22 7.39 8.99
N LEU A 40 -1.50 7.66 9.21
CA LEU A 40 -2.01 8.84 9.90
C LEU A 40 -2.96 8.41 11.03
N PRO A 41 -2.46 7.76 12.09
CA PRO A 41 -3.31 7.37 13.22
C PRO A 41 -3.82 8.55 14.04
N TYR A 42 -3.32 9.74 13.81
CA TYR A 42 -3.74 10.99 14.44
C TYR A 42 -3.85 12.10 13.40
N THR A 43 -4.58 13.17 13.74
CA THR A 43 -4.66 14.41 12.94
C THR A 43 -3.29 15.11 12.88
N ASP A 44 -2.55 15.08 13.97
CA ASP A 44 -1.21 15.64 14.07
C ASP A 44 -0.19 14.72 13.39
N PHE A 45 0.62 15.28 12.48
CA PHE A 45 1.62 14.53 11.71
C PHE A 45 2.79 14.06 12.58
N ASP A 46 3.31 14.90 13.48
CA ASP A 46 4.43 14.52 14.34
C ASP A 46 4.03 13.37 15.26
N ARG A 47 2.87 13.47 15.89
CA ARG A 47 2.33 12.38 16.70
C ARG A 47 2.12 11.10 15.88
N SER A 48 1.65 11.22 14.64
CA SER A 48 1.43 10.08 13.75
C SER A 48 2.74 9.38 13.38
N VAL A 49 3.83 10.10 13.14
CA VAL A 49 5.12 9.49 12.78
C VAL A 49 5.86 8.93 14.00
N ARG A 50 5.77 9.59 15.16
CA ARG A 50 6.48 9.16 16.38
C ARG A 50 5.94 7.84 16.95
N VAL A 51 4.67 7.53 16.74
CA VAL A 51 4.06 6.27 17.19
C VAL A 51 4.51 5.07 16.35
N LEU A 52 5.05 5.29 15.15
CA LEU A 52 5.48 4.21 14.26
C LEU A 52 6.75 3.51 14.80
N ASP A 53 6.74 2.19 14.74
CA ASP A 53 7.96 1.41 14.99
C ASP A 53 9.02 1.67 13.91
N THR A 54 10.27 1.30 14.19
CA THR A 54 11.41 1.53 13.29
C THR A 54 11.19 0.96 11.87
N LYS A 55 10.58 -0.22 11.77
CA LYS A 55 10.31 -0.86 10.47
C LYS A 55 9.32 -0.06 9.63
N ARG A 56 8.22 0.43 10.26
CA ARG A 56 7.19 1.20 9.58
C ARG A 56 7.66 2.61 9.28
N LEU A 57 8.34 3.24 10.23
CA LEU A 57 8.90 4.57 10.04
C LEU A 57 9.92 4.60 8.88
N GLY A 58 10.87 3.65 8.84
CA GLY A 58 11.83 3.54 7.77
C GLY A 58 11.19 3.31 6.39
N LYS A 59 10.10 2.51 6.33
CA LYS A 59 9.33 2.29 5.12
C LYS A 59 8.56 3.55 4.72
N GLN A 60 7.93 4.23 5.67
CA GLN A 60 7.11 5.41 5.46
C GLN A 60 7.86 6.52 4.74
N ARG A 61 9.08 6.80 5.14
CA ARG A 61 9.97 7.80 4.55
C ARG A 61 10.26 7.54 3.04
N VAL A 62 10.37 6.26 2.65
CA VAL A 62 10.57 5.87 1.24
C VAL A 62 9.26 5.95 0.45
N GLU A 63 8.16 5.50 1.05
CA GLU A 63 6.84 5.51 0.40
C GLU A 63 6.34 6.92 0.15
N THR A 64 6.57 7.84 1.06
CA THR A 64 6.21 9.25 0.89
C THR A 64 6.99 9.90 -0.26
N LEU A 65 8.30 9.63 -0.38
CA LEU A 65 9.09 10.05 -1.53
C LEU A 65 8.52 9.47 -2.85
N GLN A 66 8.12 8.19 -2.85
CA GLN A 66 7.54 7.55 -4.03
C GLN A 66 6.20 8.18 -4.43
N ILE A 67 5.34 8.53 -3.46
CA ILE A 67 4.09 9.25 -3.71
C ILE A 67 4.40 10.61 -4.33
N MET A 68 5.34 11.37 -3.77
CA MET A 68 5.74 12.67 -4.29
C MET A 68 6.26 12.59 -5.73
N GLN A 69 7.06 11.58 -6.06
CA GLN A 69 7.53 11.34 -7.42
C GLN A 69 6.39 11.13 -8.43
N VAL A 70 5.33 10.42 -8.01
CA VAL A 70 4.16 10.20 -8.87
C VAL A 70 3.35 11.48 -9.04
N LEU A 71 3.12 12.24 -7.96
CA LEU A 71 2.33 13.46 -7.97
C LEU A 71 2.95 14.54 -8.86
N LEU A 72 4.27 14.74 -8.73
CA LEU A 72 5.01 15.77 -9.47
C LEU A 72 5.52 15.29 -10.84
N ALA A 73 5.29 14.01 -11.20
CA ALA A 73 5.85 13.40 -12.42
C ALA A 73 7.37 13.57 -12.55
N MET A 74 8.09 13.46 -11.42
CA MET A 74 9.53 13.67 -11.33
C MET A 74 10.20 12.54 -10.56
N ARG A 75 11.51 12.39 -10.73
CA ARG A 75 12.34 11.51 -9.90
C ARG A 75 13.68 12.15 -9.59
N TRP A 76 14.32 11.72 -8.53
CA TRP A 76 15.71 12.07 -8.27
C TRP A 76 16.62 11.27 -9.19
N ASP A 77 17.47 11.93 -9.95
CA ASP A 77 18.50 11.28 -10.75
C ASP A 77 19.82 11.24 -9.97
N PRO A 78 20.31 10.05 -9.61
CA PRO A 78 21.52 9.94 -8.79
C PRO A 78 22.81 10.28 -9.54
N ALA A 79 22.80 10.25 -10.89
CA ALA A 79 23.96 10.60 -11.69
C ALA A 79 24.10 12.12 -11.85
N LEU A 80 22.98 12.83 -11.86
CA LEU A 80 22.94 14.29 -11.99
C LEU A 80 22.78 14.98 -10.64
N ASP A 81 22.53 14.22 -9.58
CA ASP A 81 22.22 14.68 -8.22
C ASP A 81 21.14 15.78 -8.17
N ARG A 82 20.10 15.62 -8.98
CA ARG A 82 18.99 16.58 -9.10
C ARG A 82 17.68 15.92 -9.54
N PRO A 83 16.54 16.63 -9.34
CA PRO A 83 15.27 16.21 -9.93
C PRO A 83 15.29 16.25 -11.45
N VAL A 84 14.64 15.27 -12.08
CA VAL A 84 14.40 15.21 -13.53
C VAL A 84 12.95 14.79 -13.79
N GLU A 85 12.39 15.22 -14.92
CA GLU A 85 11.08 14.77 -15.35
C GLU A 85 11.04 13.24 -15.48
N HIS A 86 10.01 12.65 -14.96
CA HIS A 86 9.79 11.22 -15.02
C HIS A 86 8.29 10.90 -14.95
N PRO A 87 7.60 10.89 -16.10
CA PRO A 87 6.19 10.53 -16.13
C PRO A 87 5.96 9.14 -15.50
N PRO A 88 5.08 9.04 -14.51
CA PRO A 88 4.87 7.79 -13.79
C PRO A 88 4.23 6.75 -14.70
N LYS A 89 4.81 5.53 -14.73
CA LYS A 89 4.30 4.38 -15.49
C LYS A 89 3.18 3.63 -14.77
N GLY A 90 2.94 3.92 -13.52
CA GLY A 90 1.92 3.28 -12.69
C GLY A 90 1.63 4.08 -11.42
N TRP A 91 0.74 3.59 -10.57
CA TRP A 91 0.37 4.14 -9.27
C TRP A 91 -0.42 5.45 -9.29
N ARG A 92 -0.66 6.05 -10.46
CA ARG A 92 -1.42 7.33 -10.58
C ARG A 92 -2.82 7.25 -9.98
N THR A 93 -3.44 6.07 -10.04
CA THR A 93 -4.79 5.80 -9.51
C THR A 93 -4.76 5.11 -8.14
N HIS A 94 -3.58 4.96 -7.54
CA HIS A 94 -3.50 4.34 -6.22
C HIS A 94 -4.10 5.27 -5.16
N PRO A 95 -4.99 4.78 -4.27
CA PRO A 95 -5.67 5.63 -3.30
C PRO A 95 -4.74 6.49 -2.45
N ALA A 96 -3.58 5.93 -2.04
CA ALA A 96 -2.57 6.68 -1.28
C ALA A 96 -1.92 7.82 -2.09
N VAL A 97 -1.93 7.78 -3.41
CA VAL A 97 -1.49 8.90 -4.27
C VAL A 97 -2.61 9.91 -4.42
N LEU A 98 -3.81 9.42 -4.75
CA LEU A 98 -4.98 10.29 -4.97
C LEU A 98 -5.34 11.14 -3.75
N MET A 99 -5.19 10.59 -2.53
CA MET A 99 -5.49 11.36 -1.31
C MET A 99 -4.55 12.56 -1.10
N TRP A 100 -3.33 12.50 -1.62
CA TRP A 100 -2.36 13.57 -1.50
C TRP A 100 -2.31 14.50 -2.73
N GLN A 101 -3.07 14.20 -3.78
CA GLN A 101 -3.12 15.02 -4.98
C GLN A 101 -3.65 16.43 -4.66
N GLY A 102 -2.86 17.46 -5.01
CA GLY A 102 -3.14 18.84 -4.65
C GLY A 102 -2.76 19.23 -3.22
N HIS A 103 -2.16 18.32 -2.46
CA HIS A 103 -1.70 18.52 -1.08
C HIS A 103 -0.21 18.16 -0.92
N GLU A 104 0.59 18.40 -1.95
CA GLU A 104 2.00 18.01 -2.01
C GLU A 104 2.83 18.71 -0.93
N LEU A 105 2.48 19.96 -0.55
CA LEU A 105 3.18 20.67 0.52
C LEU A 105 2.87 20.08 1.90
N ALA A 106 1.64 19.64 2.16
CA ALA A 106 1.32 18.93 3.38
C ALA A 106 1.99 17.53 3.43
N LEU A 107 2.12 16.86 2.28
CA LEU A 107 2.88 15.62 2.16
C LEU A 107 4.38 15.85 2.42
N LEU A 108 4.94 16.99 1.97
CA LEU A 108 6.32 17.36 2.27
C LEU A 108 6.54 17.54 3.78
N GLU A 109 5.63 18.21 4.48
CA GLU A 109 5.67 18.38 5.92
C GLU A 109 5.67 17.00 6.63
N TYR A 110 4.73 16.12 6.27
CA TYR A 110 4.69 14.75 6.79
C TYR A 110 5.99 14.00 6.51
N GLN A 111 6.57 14.16 5.33
CA GLN A 111 7.86 13.56 4.95
C GLN A 111 9.01 14.07 5.82
N GLN A 112 9.08 15.37 6.03
CA GLN A 112 10.14 15.99 6.84
C GLN A 112 10.09 15.48 8.27
N LEU A 113 8.92 15.42 8.89
CA LEU A 113 8.71 14.86 10.23
C LEU A 113 9.09 13.37 10.29
N THR A 114 8.72 12.61 9.26
CA THR A 114 9.07 11.18 9.17
C THR A 114 10.58 10.97 9.08
N CYS A 115 11.29 11.78 8.29
CA CYS A 115 12.74 11.70 8.17
C CYS A 115 13.45 12.22 9.42
N ALA A 116 12.94 13.27 10.07
CA ALA A 116 13.46 13.77 11.34
C ALA A 116 13.37 12.70 12.44
N ALA A 117 12.19 12.10 12.62
CA ALA A 117 12.00 11.01 13.58
C ALA A 117 12.88 9.78 13.28
N TRP A 118 13.23 9.56 12.01
CA TRP A 118 14.15 8.51 11.59
C TRP A 118 15.60 8.82 11.99
N THR A 119 16.06 10.05 11.75
CA THR A 119 17.42 10.49 12.09
C THR A 119 17.60 10.62 13.60
N GLU A 120 16.58 11.05 14.34
CA GLU A 120 16.58 11.05 15.81
C GLU A 120 16.81 9.65 16.42
N ARG A 121 16.45 8.59 15.69
CA ARG A 121 16.74 7.20 16.07
C ARG A 121 18.14 6.72 15.68
N GLY A 122 19.01 7.61 15.18
CA GLY A 122 20.39 7.32 14.81
C GLY A 122 20.59 6.75 13.39
N PHE A 123 19.59 6.82 12.52
CA PHE A 123 19.68 6.29 11.14
C PHE A 123 19.96 7.40 10.12
N GLY A 124 20.72 7.07 9.08
CA GLY A 124 20.95 7.99 7.95
C GLY A 124 19.70 8.17 7.09
N ASP A 125 19.49 9.39 6.60
CA ASP A 125 18.41 9.71 5.64
C ASP A 125 18.92 10.44 4.40
N THR A 126 18.31 10.14 3.26
CA THR A 126 18.48 10.84 1.98
C THR A 126 17.14 11.19 1.33
N CYS A 127 16.02 10.80 1.95
CA CYS A 127 14.70 11.01 1.38
C CYS A 127 14.24 12.45 1.57
N ALA A 128 14.54 13.08 2.70
CA ALA A 128 14.16 14.47 2.98
C ALA A 128 14.66 15.44 1.91
N VAL A 129 15.96 15.41 1.63
CA VAL A 129 16.60 16.29 0.61
C VAL A 129 16.03 16.02 -0.78
N LYS A 130 15.85 14.75 -1.14
CA LYS A 130 15.27 14.37 -2.44
C LYS A 130 13.84 14.88 -2.57
N THR A 131 13.00 14.69 -1.55
CA THR A 131 11.61 15.14 -1.60
C THR A 131 11.52 16.66 -1.67
N ALA A 132 12.30 17.38 -0.88
CA ALA A 132 12.36 18.84 -0.93
C ALA A 132 12.82 19.34 -2.32
N GLY A 133 13.83 18.70 -2.92
CA GLY A 133 14.29 19.01 -4.27
C GLY A 133 13.25 18.76 -5.35
N LEU A 134 12.45 17.66 -5.24
CA LEU A 134 11.34 17.40 -6.16
C LEU A 134 10.27 18.50 -6.06
N VAL A 135 9.91 18.91 -4.85
CA VAL A 135 8.91 19.97 -4.62
C VAL A 135 9.41 21.32 -5.12
N ALA A 136 10.69 21.65 -4.90
CA ALA A 136 11.29 22.90 -5.37
C ALA A 136 11.38 22.99 -6.91
N ALA A 137 11.56 21.86 -7.60
CA ALA A 137 11.65 21.79 -9.05
C ALA A 137 10.30 21.57 -9.74
N GLY A 138 9.31 21.05 -9.02
CA GLY A 138 7.97 20.74 -9.53
C GLY A 138 6.98 21.90 -9.38
N SER A 139 5.72 21.58 -9.58
CA SER A 139 4.60 22.51 -9.38
C SER A 139 3.64 21.92 -8.34
N PRO A 140 3.96 22.06 -7.05
CA PRO A 140 3.09 21.55 -5.99
C PRO A 140 1.80 22.35 -5.92
N GLY A 141 0.74 21.70 -5.41
CA GLY A 141 -0.51 22.36 -5.07
C GLY A 141 -0.36 23.41 -3.94
N PRO A 142 -1.43 24.12 -3.61
CA PRO A 142 -1.40 25.17 -2.60
C PRO A 142 -1.06 24.60 -1.21
N GLN A 143 -0.50 25.46 -0.36
CA GLN A 143 -0.26 25.13 1.04
C GLN A 143 -1.58 25.24 1.83
N SER A 144 -2.34 24.16 1.82
CA SER A 144 -3.56 24.03 2.61
C SER A 144 -3.64 22.67 3.27
N PRO A 145 -4.18 22.56 4.49
CA PRO A 145 -4.42 21.28 5.11
C PRO A 145 -5.33 20.44 4.21
N PRO A 146 -5.04 19.14 4.05
CA PRO A 146 -5.96 18.27 3.34
C PRO A 146 -7.34 18.23 4.01
N PRO A 147 -8.44 18.29 3.25
CA PRO A 147 -9.81 18.36 3.82
C PRO A 147 -10.20 17.11 4.61
N TRP A 148 -9.52 16.00 4.39
CA TRP A 148 -9.72 14.74 5.10
C TRP A 148 -8.89 14.64 6.40
N LEU A 149 -7.97 15.58 6.64
CA LEU A 149 -7.19 15.60 7.87
C LEU A 149 -8.09 15.99 9.04
N GLY A 150 -8.24 15.10 10.00
CA GLY A 150 -9.21 15.23 11.10
C GLY A 150 -10.47 14.36 10.94
N ASP A 151 -10.63 13.66 9.82
CA ASP A 151 -11.67 12.65 9.68
C ASP A 151 -11.40 11.46 10.62
N GLU A 152 -12.27 11.25 11.58
CA GLU A 152 -12.13 10.19 12.58
C GLU A 152 -12.10 8.79 11.93
N ALA A 153 -12.89 8.55 10.89
CA ALA A 153 -12.94 7.27 10.20
C ALA A 153 -11.58 6.95 9.54
N LEU A 154 -10.92 7.99 8.96
CA LEU A 154 -9.57 7.85 8.43
C LEU A 154 -8.59 7.42 9.52
N HIS A 155 -8.51 8.20 10.61
CA HIS A 155 -7.53 7.96 11.67
C HIS A 155 -7.76 6.60 12.35
N ARG A 156 -9.00 6.25 12.66
CA ARG A 156 -9.35 4.94 13.24
C ARG A 156 -9.01 3.78 12.31
N SER A 157 -9.22 3.91 11.00
CA SER A 157 -8.83 2.87 10.04
C SER A 157 -7.32 2.65 10.00
N HIS A 158 -6.53 3.71 10.16
CA HIS A 158 -5.08 3.64 10.23
C HIS A 158 -4.59 3.04 11.56
N GLN A 159 -5.23 3.38 12.69
CA GLN A 159 -4.98 2.76 13.99
C GLN A 159 -5.25 1.25 13.92
N SER A 160 -6.41 0.85 13.43
CA SER A 160 -6.81 -0.55 13.22
C SER A 160 -5.78 -1.32 12.39
N ASN A 161 -5.30 -0.69 11.32
CA ASN A 161 -4.31 -1.31 10.46
C ASN A 161 -2.94 -1.48 11.12
N LEU A 162 -2.54 -0.56 11.98
CA LEU A 162 -1.33 -0.68 12.81
C LEU A 162 -1.48 -1.82 13.81
N ILE A 163 -2.61 -1.91 14.51
CA ILE A 163 -2.91 -3.02 15.44
C ILE A 163 -2.81 -4.36 14.69
N ARG A 164 -3.48 -4.52 13.54
CA ARG A 164 -3.42 -5.73 12.71
C ARG A 164 -1.99 -6.13 12.32
N LYS A 165 -1.11 -5.16 12.12
CA LYS A 165 0.30 -5.40 11.72
C LYS A 165 1.22 -5.76 12.88
N ALA A 166 0.94 -5.29 14.08
CA ALA A 166 1.70 -5.57 15.30
C ALA A 166 0.79 -5.34 16.54
N PRO A 167 -0.08 -6.32 16.86
CA PRO A 167 -1.06 -6.20 17.94
C PRO A 167 -0.43 -5.86 19.29
N GLU A 168 0.65 -6.54 19.64
CA GLU A 168 1.37 -6.35 20.90
C GLU A 168 1.91 -4.93 21.10
N LEU A 169 2.27 -4.27 20.00
CA LEU A 169 2.82 -2.92 20.03
C LEU A 169 1.72 -1.85 20.00
N TYR A 170 0.76 -2.00 19.09
CA TYR A 170 -0.22 -0.96 18.81
C TYR A 170 -1.54 -1.13 19.55
N GLY A 171 -1.88 -2.34 19.99
CA GLY A 171 -3.10 -2.58 20.77
C GLY A 171 -3.20 -1.70 22.02
N PRO A 172 -2.15 -1.64 22.86
CA PRO A 172 -2.14 -0.76 24.05
C PRO A 172 -2.21 0.74 23.72
N LEU A 173 -1.74 1.16 22.53
CA LEU A 173 -1.72 2.57 22.12
C LEU A 173 -3.08 3.06 21.60
N PHE A 174 -3.94 2.15 21.13
CA PHE A 174 -5.25 2.46 20.56
C PHE A 174 -6.36 1.64 21.23
N PRO A 175 -6.62 1.85 22.53
CA PRO A 175 -7.63 1.09 23.25
C PRO A 175 -9.03 1.28 22.63
N GLY A 176 -9.78 0.20 22.49
CA GLY A 176 -11.13 0.22 21.93
C GLY A 176 -11.21 0.37 20.40
N VAL A 177 -10.07 0.32 19.71
CA VAL A 177 -10.05 0.24 18.24
C VAL A 177 -9.91 -1.23 17.83
N PRO A 178 -10.86 -1.77 17.03
CA PRO A 178 -10.74 -3.13 16.51
C PRO A 178 -9.64 -3.23 15.45
N ASP A 179 -9.09 -4.42 15.23
CA ASP A 179 -7.98 -4.63 14.29
C ASP A 179 -8.44 -5.01 12.87
N ASP A 180 -9.73 -5.05 12.63
CA ASP A 180 -10.36 -5.53 11.39
C ASP A 180 -11.07 -4.43 10.57
N LEU A 181 -10.99 -3.17 10.99
CA LEU A 181 -11.60 -2.08 10.21
C LEU A 181 -11.03 -2.03 8.79
N PRO A 182 -11.88 -1.87 7.77
CA PRO A 182 -11.42 -1.64 6.41
C PRO A 182 -10.63 -0.33 6.33
N TYR A 183 -9.71 -0.24 5.36
CA TYR A 183 -9.09 1.04 5.07
C TYR A 183 -10.13 2.05 4.61
N PHE A 184 -10.17 3.19 5.25
CA PHE A 184 -10.89 4.35 4.78
C PHE A 184 -9.97 5.16 3.85
N TRP A 185 -10.43 5.37 2.61
CA TRP A 185 -9.76 6.23 1.66
C TRP A 185 -10.63 7.46 1.40
N PRO A 186 -10.11 8.68 1.65
CA PRO A 186 -10.91 9.91 1.50
C PRO A 186 -11.17 10.28 0.03
N VAL A 187 -10.81 9.42 -0.89
CA VAL A 187 -10.97 9.59 -2.34
C VAL A 187 -11.80 8.45 -2.92
N ARG A 188 -12.68 8.77 -3.86
CA ARG A 188 -13.44 7.74 -4.58
C ARG A 188 -12.48 7.07 -5.57
N THR A 189 -12.20 5.78 -5.36
CA THR A 189 -11.62 4.95 -6.42
C THR A 189 -12.70 4.71 -7.47
N ALA A 190 -12.43 5.15 -8.70
CA ALA A 190 -13.30 4.88 -9.84
C ALA A 190 -13.31 3.39 -10.17
#